data_18a82583c35ae01a2eecdfac9f3b8ab3
#
_entry.id   18a82583c35ae01a2eecdfac9f3b8ab3
#
_cell.length_a   1.000
_cell.length_b   1.000
_cell.length_c   1.000
_cell.angle_alpha   90.00
_cell.angle_beta   90.00
_cell.angle_gamma   90.00
#
_symmetry.space_group_name_H-M   'P 1'
#
loop_
_entity.id
_entity.type
_entity.pdbx_description
1 polymer ?
#
loop_
_entity_poly.entity_id
_entity_poly.type
_entity_poly.pdbx_seq_one_letter_code
_entity_poly.pdbx_strand_id
1 'polypeptide(L)'
;LTEGSHCSVCGAVLQAQEVIPMRDPTIDTWFSRAATTEADAKAAGFDSVDAANAALDAALTAAGFDPANAEHFTVQVNSSIGVLPNDRFSESGVTGKLTLPEGTRGKTAQTYYAVQMFTADTRFHKAGDVVVTPVSIDTYAKTGLQFTVYSEAVMAIAWKAQ
;
A
#
# COMPACT_ATOMS: atom_id res chain seq x y z
N LEU A 1 1.86 10.21 -24.02
CA LEU A 1 1.72 11.63 -24.29
C LEU A 1 0.28 11.93 -24.65
N THR A 2 -0.30 12.98 -24.07
CA THR A 2 -1.57 13.56 -24.55
C THR A 2 -1.31 14.41 -25.77
N GLU A 3 -2.34 14.61 -26.59
CA GLU A 3 -2.22 15.57 -27.69
C GLU A 3 -2.12 16.99 -27.12
N GLY A 4 -1.04 17.68 -27.44
CA GLY A 4 -0.91 19.12 -27.18
C GLY A 4 -1.47 19.90 -28.37
N SER A 5 -1.74 21.19 -28.17
CA SER A 5 -2.14 22.09 -29.24
C SER A 5 -1.26 23.32 -29.26
N HIS A 6 -1.00 23.84 -30.45
CA HIS A 6 -0.23 25.06 -30.65
C HIS A 6 -0.88 25.95 -31.73
N CYS A 7 -0.59 27.21 -31.66
CA CYS A 7 -1.05 28.15 -32.67
C CYS A 7 -0.33 27.91 -33.99
N SER A 8 -1.07 27.63 -35.05
CA SER A 8 -0.51 27.36 -36.38
C SER A 8 0.15 28.59 -37.04
N VAL A 9 -0.09 29.79 -36.51
CA VAL A 9 0.45 31.04 -37.06
C VAL A 9 1.74 31.48 -36.34
N CYS A 10 1.76 31.43 -34.99
CA CYS A 10 2.90 31.93 -34.22
C CYS A 10 3.67 30.83 -33.46
N GLY A 11 3.22 29.59 -33.51
CA GLY A 11 3.85 28.46 -32.82
C GLY A 11 3.65 28.46 -31.29
N ALA A 12 2.91 29.40 -30.72
CA ALA A 12 2.68 29.45 -29.29
C ALA A 12 1.97 28.17 -28.80
N VAL A 13 2.46 27.57 -27.71
CA VAL A 13 1.84 26.42 -27.09
C VAL A 13 0.55 26.85 -26.39
N LEU A 14 -0.58 26.42 -26.89
CA LEU A 14 -1.92 26.72 -26.35
C LEU A 14 -2.30 25.69 -25.25
N GLN A 15 -1.88 24.46 -25.45
CA GLN A 15 -2.03 23.38 -24.47
C GLN A 15 -0.74 22.55 -24.48
N ALA A 16 -0.04 22.54 -23.37
CA ALA A 16 1.14 21.72 -23.23
C ALA A 16 0.78 20.21 -23.31
N GLN A 17 1.64 19.43 -23.95
CA GLN A 17 1.53 17.97 -23.86
C GLN A 17 1.78 17.53 -22.44
N GLU A 18 0.87 16.74 -21.92
CA GLU A 18 1.08 16.06 -20.66
C GLU A 18 1.90 14.78 -20.91
N VAL A 19 3.04 14.67 -20.26
CA VAL A 19 3.82 13.44 -20.27
C VAL A 19 3.13 12.45 -19.32
N ILE A 20 2.32 11.55 -19.85
CA ILE A 20 1.82 10.40 -19.09
C ILE A 20 3.00 9.43 -19.02
N PRO A 21 3.53 9.12 -17.81
CA PRO A 21 4.57 8.12 -17.68
C PRO A 21 4.05 6.80 -18.26
N MET A 22 4.73 6.30 -19.28
CA MET A 22 4.37 5.02 -19.88
C MET A 22 4.64 3.94 -18.84
N ARG A 23 3.60 3.27 -18.36
CA ARG A 23 3.74 2.07 -17.57
C ARG A 23 4.36 1.01 -18.48
N ASP A 24 5.57 0.56 -18.16
CA ASP A 24 6.16 -0.56 -18.89
C ASP A 24 5.31 -1.81 -18.62
N PRO A 25 4.57 -2.33 -19.60
CA PRO A 25 3.69 -3.48 -19.39
C PRO A 25 4.46 -4.78 -19.12
N THR A 26 5.78 -4.76 -19.27
CA THR A 26 6.66 -5.92 -19.06
C THR A 26 7.25 -5.99 -17.65
N ILE A 27 7.02 -4.96 -16.81
CA ILE A 27 7.54 -4.94 -15.43
C ILE A 27 6.58 -5.72 -14.53
N ASP A 28 6.99 -6.92 -14.13
CA ASP A 28 6.34 -7.67 -13.07
C ASP A 28 6.57 -6.95 -11.73
N THR A 29 5.49 -6.72 -11.01
CA THR A 29 5.51 -6.08 -9.69
C THR A 29 4.95 -7.02 -8.63
N TRP A 30 5.61 -7.07 -7.47
CA TRP A 30 5.16 -7.83 -6.31
C TRP A 30 5.54 -7.09 -5.05
N PHE A 31 4.95 -7.45 -3.92
CA PHE A 31 5.40 -6.92 -2.65
C PHE A 31 5.97 -8.04 -1.75
N SER A 32 6.91 -7.66 -0.92
CA SER A 32 7.45 -8.46 0.17
C SER A 32 7.11 -7.82 1.51
N ARG A 33 7.04 -8.62 2.56
CA ARG A 33 6.85 -8.13 3.92
C ARG A 33 8.03 -8.50 4.81
N ALA A 34 8.28 -7.65 5.80
CA ALA A 34 9.25 -7.89 6.85
C ALA A 34 8.74 -7.31 8.18
N ALA A 35 9.37 -7.66 9.29
CA ALA A 35 9.13 -6.97 10.54
C ALA A 35 9.47 -5.48 10.39
N THR A 36 8.64 -4.60 10.95
CA THR A 36 8.88 -3.16 10.92
C THR A 36 10.17 -2.82 11.68
N THR A 37 11.02 -2.04 11.05
CA THR A 37 12.28 -1.58 11.64
C THR A 37 12.16 -0.15 12.18
N GLU A 38 13.12 0.28 13.01
CA GLU A 38 13.21 1.67 13.47
C GLU A 38 13.39 2.66 12.30
N ALA A 39 14.05 2.23 11.23
CA ALA A 39 14.20 3.03 10.02
C ALA A 39 12.85 3.24 9.30
N ASP A 40 12.03 2.19 9.22
CA ASP A 40 10.69 2.26 8.62
C ASP A 40 9.78 3.20 9.42
N ALA A 41 9.80 3.05 10.76
CA ALA A 41 9.03 3.92 11.64
C ALA A 41 9.42 5.40 11.49
N LYS A 42 10.73 5.68 11.46
CA LYS A 42 11.24 7.05 11.24
C LYS A 42 10.88 7.60 9.87
N ALA A 43 10.96 6.78 8.82
CA ALA A 43 10.54 7.18 7.48
C ALA A 43 9.05 7.53 7.42
N ALA A 44 8.21 6.86 8.22
CA ALA A 44 6.79 7.18 8.38
C ALA A 44 6.52 8.37 9.34
N GLY A 45 7.57 8.99 9.89
CA GLY A 45 7.44 10.16 10.77
C GLY A 45 7.24 9.83 12.25
N PHE A 46 7.54 8.60 12.68
CA PHE A 46 7.46 8.18 14.09
C PHE A 46 8.84 8.03 14.74
N ASP A 47 8.88 8.25 16.05
CA ASP A 47 10.13 8.17 16.81
C ASP A 47 10.63 6.73 17.02
N SER A 48 9.72 5.74 16.98
CA SER A 48 10.03 4.33 17.24
C SER A 48 9.02 3.40 16.56
N VAL A 49 9.36 2.12 16.47
CA VAL A 49 8.44 1.06 16.02
C VAL A 49 7.19 1.00 16.90
N ASP A 50 7.35 1.13 18.21
CA ASP A 50 6.21 1.12 19.15
C ASP A 50 5.26 2.29 18.88
N ALA A 51 5.79 3.48 18.58
CA ALA A 51 4.98 4.64 18.23
C ALA A 51 4.22 4.44 16.90
N ALA A 52 4.86 3.85 15.90
CA ALA A 52 4.23 3.51 14.63
C ALA A 52 3.12 2.46 14.81
N ASN A 53 3.38 1.41 15.58
CA ASN A 53 2.40 0.38 15.91
C ASN A 53 1.21 0.96 16.69
N ALA A 54 1.46 1.82 17.67
CA ALA A 54 0.40 2.47 18.44
C ALA A 54 -0.51 3.36 17.55
N ALA A 55 0.08 4.04 16.55
CA ALA A 55 -0.70 4.83 15.59
C ALA A 55 -1.57 3.93 14.68
N LEU A 56 -1.04 2.80 14.22
CA LEU A 56 -1.82 1.79 13.47
C LEU A 56 -2.94 1.20 14.34
N ASP A 57 -2.67 0.90 15.61
CA ASP A 57 -3.65 0.39 16.57
C ASP A 57 -4.76 1.42 16.83
N ALA A 58 -4.41 2.70 16.93
CA ALA A 58 -5.40 3.76 17.05
C ALA A 58 -6.29 3.85 15.81
N ALA A 59 -5.72 3.71 14.60
CA ALA A 59 -6.47 3.70 13.36
C ALA A 59 -7.39 2.47 13.26
N LEU A 60 -6.92 1.30 13.69
CA LEU A 60 -7.72 0.07 13.78
C LEU A 60 -8.88 0.23 14.75
N THR A 61 -8.61 0.78 15.94
CA THR A 61 -9.64 1.05 16.95
C THR A 61 -10.70 2.02 16.43
N ALA A 62 -10.28 3.10 15.75
CA ALA A 62 -11.19 4.04 15.11
C ALA A 62 -12.06 3.39 14.03
N ALA A 63 -11.52 2.38 13.33
CA ALA A 63 -12.26 1.56 12.36
C ALA A 63 -13.10 0.44 13.02
N GLY A 64 -13.10 0.35 14.35
CA GLY A 64 -13.88 -0.63 15.11
C GLY A 64 -13.25 -2.01 15.20
N PHE A 65 -11.93 -2.10 15.09
CA PHE A 65 -11.15 -3.34 15.29
C PHE A 65 -10.47 -3.36 16.65
N ASP A 66 -10.25 -4.56 17.17
CA ASP A 66 -9.45 -4.80 18.36
C ASP A 66 -7.98 -4.97 17.93
N PRO A 67 -7.06 -4.09 18.36
CA PRO A 67 -5.64 -4.19 18.02
C PRO A 67 -4.99 -5.52 18.47
N ALA A 68 -5.53 -6.16 19.51
CA ALA A 68 -5.06 -7.49 19.94
C ALA A 68 -5.28 -8.58 18.86
N ASN A 69 -6.13 -8.30 17.87
CA ASN A 69 -6.37 -9.14 16.71
C ASN A 69 -5.73 -8.52 15.46
N ALA A 70 -4.49 -8.08 15.55
CA ALA A 70 -3.73 -7.51 14.45
C ALA A 70 -2.31 -8.05 14.38
N GLU A 71 -1.75 -8.10 13.18
CA GLU A 71 -0.35 -8.40 12.89
C GLU A 71 0.27 -7.18 12.20
N HIS A 72 1.37 -6.66 12.75
CA HIS A 72 2.10 -5.51 12.23
C HIS A 72 3.29 -5.95 11.40
N PHE A 73 3.55 -5.25 10.31
CA PHE A 73 4.70 -5.50 9.43
C PHE A 73 4.94 -4.30 8.48
N THR A 74 6.07 -4.31 7.79
CA THR A 74 6.37 -3.38 6.70
C THR A 74 6.26 -4.10 5.38
N VAL A 75 5.74 -3.42 4.36
CA VAL A 75 5.77 -3.89 2.98
C VAL A 75 6.71 -3.04 2.14
N GLN A 76 7.41 -3.71 1.24
CA GLN A 76 8.19 -3.11 0.19
C GLN A 76 7.68 -3.62 -1.15
N VAL A 77 7.47 -2.70 -2.10
CA VAL A 77 7.06 -3.08 -3.44
C VAL A 77 8.28 -3.22 -4.33
N ASN A 78 8.37 -4.36 -4.97
CA ASN A 78 9.46 -4.76 -5.83
C ASN A 78 9.00 -4.85 -7.28
N SER A 79 9.95 -4.80 -8.19
CA SER A 79 9.75 -5.04 -9.61
C SER A 79 10.89 -5.87 -10.18
N SER A 80 10.74 -6.33 -11.41
CA SER A 80 11.79 -7.07 -12.12
C SER A 80 13.10 -6.27 -12.29
N ILE A 81 13.07 -4.97 -12.09
CA ILE A 81 14.24 -4.07 -12.17
C ILE A 81 14.72 -3.55 -10.81
N GLY A 82 14.16 -4.07 -9.70
CA GLY A 82 14.51 -3.68 -8.33
C GLY A 82 13.33 -3.15 -7.53
N VAL A 83 13.60 -2.41 -6.45
CA VAL A 83 12.57 -1.74 -5.65
C VAL A 83 11.87 -0.69 -6.51
N LEU A 84 10.55 -0.68 -6.50
CA LEU A 84 9.77 0.26 -7.29
C LEU A 84 9.80 1.65 -6.60
N PRO A 85 10.32 2.69 -7.26
CA PRO A 85 10.29 4.05 -6.72
C PRO A 85 8.87 4.54 -6.44
N ASN A 86 8.67 5.28 -5.35
CA ASN A 86 7.37 5.76 -4.92
C ASN A 86 6.65 6.65 -5.96
N ASP A 87 7.38 7.37 -6.79
CA ASP A 87 6.85 8.19 -7.89
C ASP A 87 6.31 7.36 -9.08
N ARG A 88 6.59 6.07 -9.10
CA ARG A 88 6.16 5.14 -10.16
C ARG A 88 4.91 4.34 -9.83
N PHE A 89 4.37 4.47 -8.62
CA PHE A 89 3.11 3.82 -8.29
C PHE A 89 1.96 4.43 -9.07
N SER A 90 1.11 3.56 -9.59
CA SER A 90 -0.19 3.98 -10.15
C SER A 90 -1.19 4.21 -9.00
N GLU A 91 -2.23 4.98 -9.26
CA GLU A 91 -3.36 5.14 -8.33
C GLU A 91 -4.01 3.79 -7.95
N SER A 92 -3.97 2.82 -8.85
CA SER A 92 -4.47 1.46 -8.61
C SER A 92 -3.57 0.58 -7.74
N GLY A 93 -2.35 1.04 -7.41
CA GLY A 93 -1.40 0.29 -6.59
C GLY A 93 -0.96 -1.04 -7.17
N VAL A 94 -0.43 -1.90 -6.32
CA VAL A 94 -0.01 -3.27 -6.64
C VAL A 94 -0.86 -4.24 -5.83
N THR A 95 -1.60 -5.11 -6.51
CA THR A 95 -2.39 -6.15 -5.85
C THR A 95 -1.55 -7.41 -5.71
N GLY A 96 -1.57 -7.98 -4.52
CA GLY A 96 -0.83 -9.20 -4.22
C GLY A 96 -1.49 -10.01 -3.12
N LYS A 97 -0.85 -11.12 -2.77
CA LYS A 97 -1.35 -12.06 -1.77
C LYS A 97 -0.37 -12.17 -0.62
N LEU A 98 -0.90 -12.16 0.60
CA LEU A 98 -0.17 -12.52 1.81
C LEU A 98 -0.80 -13.78 2.43
N THR A 99 0.04 -14.57 3.10
CA THR A 99 -0.46 -15.68 3.91
C THR A 99 -1.32 -15.13 5.05
N LEU A 100 -2.41 -15.81 5.36
CA LEU A 100 -3.25 -15.50 6.53
C LEU A 100 -2.40 -15.42 7.80
N PRO A 101 -2.70 -14.50 8.72
CA PRO A 101 -2.05 -14.39 10.01
C PRO A 101 -2.09 -15.71 10.78
N GLU A 102 -1.06 -15.96 11.59
CA GLU A 102 -1.02 -17.15 12.45
C GLU A 102 -2.22 -17.16 13.42
N GLY A 103 -2.81 -18.34 13.65
CA GLY A 103 -4.02 -18.47 14.46
C GLY A 103 -5.33 -18.20 13.71
N THR A 104 -5.29 -17.62 12.50
CA THR A 104 -6.49 -17.40 11.68
C THR A 104 -6.57 -18.34 10.48
N ARG A 105 -5.54 -19.12 10.23
CA ARG A 105 -5.48 -20.08 9.11
C ARG A 105 -6.64 -21.07 9.15
N GLY A 106 -7.30 -21.24 8.01
CA GLY A 106 -8.46 -22.11 7.87
C GLY A 106 -9.78 -21.53 8.37
N LYS A 107 -9.79 -20.34 8.98
CA LYS A 107 -11.01 -19.65 9.42
C LYS A 107 -11.51 -18.73 8.28
N THR A 108 -12.37 -19.26 7.43
CA THR A 108 -12.96 -18.50 6.31
C THR A 108 -14.07 -17.52 6.73
N ALA A 109 -14.52 -17.60 7.99
CA ALA A 109 -15.59 -16.79 8.55
C ALA A 109 -15.09 -15.51 9.25
N GLN A 110 -13.86 -15.05 8.95
CA GLN A 110 -13.33 -13.81 9.50
C GLN A 110 -13.35 -12.70 8.47
N THR A 111 -13.59 -11.48 8.92
CA THR A 111 -13.43 -10.28 8.12
C THR A 111 -12.05 -9.68 8.40
N TYR A 112 -11.31 -9.37 7.35
CA TYR A 112 -9.97 -8.81 7.43
C TYR A 112 -9.93 -7.38 6.89
N TYR A 113 -9.05 -6.58 7.48
CA TYR A 113 -8.75 -5.22 7.03
C TYR A 113 -7.26 -4.97 7.04
N ALA A 114 -6.80 -4.23 6.02
CA ALA A 114 -5.44 -3.73 5.93
C ALA A 114 -5.43 -2.25 6.31
N VAL A 115 -4.53 -1.90 7.21
CA VAL A 115 -4.19 -0.51 7.55
C VAL A 115 -2.81 -0.24 7.00
N GLN A 116 -2.69 0.76 6.13
CA GLN A 116 -1.44 1.17 5.50
C GLN A 116 -1.09 2.57 5.95
N MET A 117 0.12 2.76 6.43
CA MET A 117 0.68 4.05 6.79
C MET A 117 1.89 4.31 5.90
N PHE A 118 1.81 5.35 5.09
CA PHE A 118 2.82 5.63 4.07
C PHE A 118 4.12 6.13 4.70
N THR A 119 5.26 5.58 4.26
CA THR A 119 6.60 5.94 4.74
C THR A 119 7.23 7.08 3.96
N ALA A 120 6.66 7.43 2.82
CA ALA A 120 7.13 8.51 1.96
C ALA A 120 5.97 9.13 1.16
N ASP A 121 6.21 10.35 0.68
CA ASP A 121 5.28 11.00 -0.24
C ASP A 121 5.18 10.20 -1.54
N THR A 122 3.95 9.99 -1.98
CA THR A 122 3.63 9.47 -3.30
C THR A 122 2.88 10.55 -4.10
N ARG A 123 2.49 10.25 -5.33
CA ARG A 123 1.64 11.15 -6.11
C ARG A 123 0.26 11.37 -5.45
N PHE A 124 -0.25 10.40 -4.71
CA PHE A 124 -1.63 10.38 -4.20
C PHE A 124 -1.73 10.44 -2.68
N HIS A 125 -0.64 10.13 -1.96
CA HIS A 125 -0.60 10.08 -0.50
C HIS A 125 0.66 10.76 0.03
N LYS A 126 0.59 11.23 1.26
CA LYS A 126 1.72 11.83 1.99
C LYS A 126 2.31 10.85 2.98
N ALA A 127 3.58 11.03 3.31
CA ALA A 127 4.20 10.31 4.42
C ALA A 127 3.37 10.52 5.71
N GLY A 128 3.05 9.43 6.40
CA GLY A 128 2.21 9.42 7.58
C GLY A 128 0.70 9.31 7.32
N ASP A 129 0.23 9.41 6.07
CA ASP A 129 -1.17 9.12 5.75
C ASP A 129 -1.52 7.68 6.10
N VAL A 130 -2.74 7.47 6.61
CA VAL A 130 -3.26 6.15 6.97
C VAL A 130 -4.48 5.82 6.11
N VAL A 131 -4.44 4.67 5.44
CA VAL A 131 -5.55 4.16 4.63
C VAL A 131 -6.00 2.82 5.18
N VAL A 132 -7.30 2.68 5.43
CA VAL A 132 -7.94 1.45 5.89
C VAL A 132 -8.76 0.85 4.75
N THR A 133 -8.45 -0.36 4.35
CA THR A 133 -9.13 -1.04 3.24
C THR A 133 -9.60 -2.45 3.63
N PRO A 134 -10.78 -2.87 3.15
CA PRO A 134 -11.19 -4.26 3.32
C PRO A 134 -10.26 -5.18 2.52
N VAL A 135 -10.04 -6.38 3.08
CA VAL A 135 -9.19 -7.39 2.49
C VAL A 135 -10.02 -8.62 2.16
N SER A 136 -9.87 -9.16 0.97
CA SER A 136 -10.52 -10.40 0.57
C SER A 136 -9.65 -11.62 0.86
N ILE A 137 -10.29 -12.74 1.25
CA ILE A 137 -9.64 -14.05 1.31
C ILE A 137 -9.58 -14.60 -0.11
N ASP A 138 -8.43 -15.18 -0.47
CA ASP A 138 -8.32 -15.93 -1.71
C ASP A 138 -9.33 -17.08 -1.73
N THR A 139 -10.36 -16.93 -2.56
CA THR A 139 -11.45 -17.90 -2.64
C THR A 139 -11.02 -19.25 -3.19
N TYR A 140 -9.91 -19.31 -3.93
CA TYR A 140 -9.39 -20.54 -4.53
C TYR A 140 -8.56 -21.36 -3.54
N ALA A 141 -7.57 -20.73 -2.93
CA ALA A 141 -6.65 -21.43 -2.03
C ALA A 141 -7.09 -21.39 -0.56
N LYS A 142 -7.99 -20.45 -0.18
CA LYS A 142 -8.46 -20.19 1.20
C LYS A 142 -7.32 -20.04 2.24
N THR A 143 -6.12 -19.71 1.77
CA THR A 143 -4.90 -19.67 2.59
C THR A 143 -4.22 -18.30 2.54
N GLY A 144 -4.73 -17.37 1.76
CA GLY A 144 -4.11 -16.06 1.56
C GLY A 144 -5.11 -14.92 1.62
N LEU A 145 -4.60 -13.76 2.00
CA LEU A 145 -5.28 -12.48 1.90
C LEU A 145 -4.87 -11.79 0.60
N GLN A 146 -5.83 -11.21 -0.09
CA GLN A 146 -5.58 -10.42 -1.29
C GLN A 146 -5.98 -8.96 -1.01
N PHE A 147 -5.03 -8.05 -1.18
CA PHE A 147 -5.26 -6.62 -1.03
C PHE A 147 -4.28 -5.80 -1.89
N THR A 148 -4.54 -4.51 -1.99
CA THR A 148 -3.72 -3.60 -2.78
C THR A 148 -2.77 -2.83 -1.88
N VAL A 149 -1.51 -2.77 -2.28
CA VAL A 149 -0.46 -1.94 -1.68
C VAL A 149 -0.20 -0.76 -2.61
N TYR A 150 -0.27 0.45 -2.06
CA TYR A 150 -0.16 1.68 -2.86
C TYR A 150 1.26 2.27 -2.86
N SER A 151 2.11 1.85 -1.93
CA SER A 151 3.53 2.18 -1.87
C SER A 151 4.23 1.33 -0.81
N GLU A 152 5.50 1.61 -0.53
CA GLU A 152 6.11 1.15 0.72
C GLU A 152 5.32 1.71 1.91
N ALA A 153 5.03 0.86 2.87
CA ALA A 153 4.18 1.23 4.00
C ALA A 153 4.49 0.41 5.25
N VAL A 154 4.32 1.05 6.40
CA VAL A 154 4.14 0.36 7.67
C VAL A 154 2.67 -0.07 7.73
N MET A 155 2.42 -1.34 8.01
CA MET A 155 1.09 -1.94 7.85
C MET A 155 0.66 -2.75 9.07
N ALA A 156 -0.65 -2.89 9.19
CA ALA A 156 -1.26 -3.92 10.01
C ALA A 156 -2.37 -4.64 9.23
N ILE A 157 -2.52 -5.94 9.47
CA ILE A 157 -3.70 -6.70 9.10
C ILE A 157 -4.47 -7.05 10.37
N ALA A 158 -5.71 -6.57 10.47
CA ALA A 158 -6.61 -6.91 11.57
C ALA A 158 -7.74 -7.83 11.11
N TRP A 159 -8.29 -8.59 12.05
CA TRP A 159 -9.42 -9.50 11.79
C TRP A 159 -10.47 -9.45 12.89
N LYS A 160 -11.72 -9.70 12.49
CA LYS A 160 -12.85 -9.93 13.42
C LYS A 160 -13.35 -11.35 13.25
N ALA A 161 -13.60 -12.05 14.35
CA ALA A 161 -14.43 -13.23 14.33
C ALA A 161 -15.86 -12.84 13.93
N GLN A 162 -16.46 -13.59 13.01
CA GLN A 162 -17.89 -13.53 12.72
C GLN A 162 -18.70 -14.26 13.77
#